data_5f43c68f049dfd5adeee96e5f82da829
#
_entry.id   5f43c68f049dfd5adeee96e5f82da829
#
_cell.length_a   1.000
_cell.length_b   1.000
_cell.length_c   1.000
_cell.angle_alpha   90.00
_cell.angle_beta   90.00
_cell.angle_gamma   90.00
#
_symmetry.space_group_name_H-M   'P 1'
#
loop_
_entity.id
_entity.type
_entity.pdbx_description
1 polymer ?
#
loop_
_entity_poly.entity_id
_entity_poly.type
_entity_poly.pdbx_seq_one_letter_code
_entity_poly.pdbx_strand_id
1 'polypeptide(L)'
;MKKIFTIVLLGAFCLANAQAFTGKGDKKLNIGMTFQNGGSGILGSADFGLGENFSIGFLGSYLLGGSQIDEVDAEYRFDAKARFNANLGSVLNVSKKFDLYPGLNLGLKNFGGHIGARYFFSDGIGVFTEFSAPFAKYDNDAASKYNNGNSFNIGVSFNLN
;
A
#
# COMPACT_ATOMS: atom_id res chain seq x y z
N MET A 1 28.91 -5.70 -15.25
CA MET A 1 29.10 -6.40 -13.97
C MET A 1 29.53 -5.48 -12.83
N LYS A 2 30.52 -4.56 -13.02
CA LYS A 2 30.96 -3.63 -11.94
C LYS A 2 29.83 -2.73 -11.38
N LYS A 3 28.93 -2.21 -12.23
CA LYS A 3 27.82 -1.34 -11.80
C LYS A 3 26.76 -2.07 -10.95
N ILE A 4 26.50 -3.35 -11.23
CA ILE A 4 25.58 -4.18 -10.44
C ILE A 4 26.18 -4.46 -9.06
N PHE A 5 27.47 -4.72 -9.00
CA PHE A 5 28.19 -4.95 -7.74
C PHE A 5 28.21 -3.70 -6.84
N THR A 6 28.32 -2.52 -7.45
CA THR A 6 28.25 -1.24 -6.71
C THR A 6 26.86 -0.98 -6.13
N ILE A 7 25.80 -1.30 -6.87
CA ILE A 7 24.41 -1.15 -6.40
C ILE A 7 24.12 -2.13 -5.25
N VAL A 8 24.58 -3.37 -5.36
CA VAL A 8 24.45 -4.37 -4.28
C VAL A 8 25.27 -3.98 -3.05
N LEU A 9 26.46 -3.40 -3.24
CA LEU A 9 27.31 -2.94 -2.14
C LEU A 9 26.72 -1.70 -1.43
N LEU A 10 26.15 -0.72 -2.18
CA LEU A 10 25.42 0.40 -1.58
C LEU A 10 24.21 -0.05 -0.77
N GLY A 11 23.50 -1.08 -1.22
CA GLY A 11 22.37 -1.68 -0.49
C GLY A 11 22.78 -2.37 0.81
N ALA A 12 24.01 -2.84 0.92
CA ALA A 12 24.49 -3.55 2.11
C ALA A 12 24.87 -2.62 3.29
N PHE A 13 25.16 -1.35 3.03
CA PHE A 13 25.53 -0.40 4.09
C PHE A 13 24.33 0.19 4.86
N CYS A 14 23.10 -0.06 4.41
CA CYS A 14 21.88 0.46 5.05
C CYS A 14 21.22 -0.52 6.03
N LEU A 15 21.93 -1.45 6.62
CA LEU A 15 21.33 -2.54 7.43
C LEU A 15 21.16 -2.21 8.92
N ALA A 16 21.46 -0.97 9.36
CA ALA A 16 21.72 -0.79 10.79
C ALA A 16 20.46 -0.72 11.67
N ASN A 17 19.38 -0.03 11.37
CA ASN A 17 18.27 0.14 12.33
C ASN A 17 16.88 0.28 11.71
N ALA A 18 16.61 -0.35 10.57
CA ALA A 18 15.33 -0.28 9.90
C ALA A 18 14.18 -0.68 10.84
N GLN A 19 13.26 0.24 11.09
CA GLN A 19 12.04 -0.03 11.83
C GLN A 19 10.84 0.19 10.92
N ALA A 20 10.01 -0.84 10.80
CA ALA A 20 8.88 -0.84 9.89
C ALA A 20 7.76 0.12 10.32
N PHE A 21 7.60 0.34 11.63
CA PHE A 21 6.70 1.35 12.19
C PHE A 21 7.26 1.86 13.51
N THR A 22 7.37 3.20 13.64
CA THR A 22 7.99 3.86 14.81
C THR A 22 6.97 4.50 15.75
N GLY A 23 5.68 4.41 15.42
CA GLY A 23 4.61 4.96 16.24
C GLY A 23 4.22 6.38 15.84
N LYS A 24 3.94 7.23 16.83
CA LYS A 24 3.49 8.61 16.60
C LYS A 24 4.54 9.41 15.80
N GLY A 25 4.09 10.04 14.73
CA GLY A 25 4.94 10.84 13.85
C GLY A 25 5.60 10.05 12.73
N ASP A 26 5.45 8.72 12.71
CA ASP A 26 5.88 7.88 11.59
C ASP A 26 5.22 8.31 10.28
N LYS A 27 5.98 8.32 9.19
CA LYS A 27 5.48 8.67 7.86
C LYS A 27 5.95 7.63 6.85
N LYS A 28 5.02 6.95 6.22
CA LYS A 28 5.30 5.96 5.17
C LYS A 28 4.71 6.41 3.84
N LEU A 29 5.49 6.27 2.79
CA LEU A 29 5.04 6.41 1.41
C LEU A 29 5.17 5.05 0.73
N ASN A 30 4.10 4.55 0.14
CA ASN A 30 4.12 3.32 -0.63
C ASN A 30 3.80 3.65 -2.09
N ILE A 31 4.56 3.07 -3.01
CA ILE A 31 4.35 3.20 -4.46
C ILE A 31 4.43 1.81 -5.06
N GLY A 32 3.44 1.43 -5.87
CA GLY A 32 3.40 0.08 -6.40
C GLY A 32 2.38 -0.13 -7.50
N MET A 33 2.13 -1.40 -7.73
CA MET A 33 1.14 -1.90 -8.68
C MET A 33 -0.07 -2.45 -7.93
N THR A 34 -1.24 -2.29 -8.53
CA THR A 34 -2.49 -2.87 -8.09
C THR A 34 -3.01 -3.85 -9.14
N PHE A 35 -3.48 -5.00 -8.69
CA PHE A 35 -4.11 -6.04 -9.50
C PHE A 35 -5.49 -6.30 -8.93
N GLN A 36 -6.50 -6.22 -9.79
CA GLN A 36 -7.89 -6.44 -9.40
C GLN A 36 -8.71 -7.04 -10.54
N ASN A 37 -9.91 -7.54 -10.23
CA ASN A 37 -10.81 -8.01 -11.28
C ASN A 37 -11.15 -6.86 -12.24
N GLY A 38 -10.81 -7.06 -13.50
CA GLY A 38 -11.05 -6.08 -14.56
C GLY A 38 -9.84 -5.24 -14.94
N GLY A 39 -8.72 -5.28 -14.19
CA GLY A 39 -7.54 -4.55 -14.61
C GLY A 39 -6.38 -4.52 -13.64
N SER A 40 -5.28 -3.99 -14.12
CA SER A 40 -4.09 -3.69 -13.35
C SER A 40 -3.72 -2.23 -13.50
N GLY A 41 -2.99 -1.69 -12.53
CA GLY A 41 -2.63 -0.28 -12.53
C GLY A 41 -1.53 0.05 -11.55
N ILE A 42 -1.43 1.33 -11.27
CA ILE A 42 -0.48 1.89 -10.29
C ILE A 42 -1.23 2.39 -9.06
N LEU A 43 -0.53 2.41 -7.95
CA LEU A 43 -1.04 3.01 -6.72
C LEU A 43 0.06 3.77 -5.98
N GLY A 44 -0.39 4.76 -5.21
CA GLY A 44 0.42 5.43 -4.20
C GLY A 44 -0.37 5.57 -2.91
N SER A 45 0.27 5.38 -1.76
CA SER A 45 -0.35 5.66 -0.46
C SER A 45 0.62 6.33 0.49
N ALA A 46 0.07 7.17 1.37
CA ALA A 46 0.81 7.79 2.45
C ALA A 46 0.11 7.47 3.77
N ASP A 47 0.86 6.95 4.74
CA ASP A 47 0.37 6.62 6.09
C ASP A 47 1.10 7.48 7.14
N PHE A 48 0.37 7.98 8.13
CA PHE A 48 0.85 8.85 9.20
C PHE A 48 0.54 8.23 10.56
N GLY A 49 1.55 7.98 11.36
CA GLY A 49 1.43 7.40 12.69
C GLY A 49 0.76 8.36 13.68
N LEU A 50 -0.34 7.92 14.27
CA LEU A 50 -1.09 8.65 15.30
C LEU A 50 -0.68 8.29 16.72
N GLY A 51 -0.26 7.06 16.93
CA GLY A 51 0.09 6.50 18.22
C GLY A 51 1.02 5.31 18.07
N GLU A 52 1.17 4.52 19.11
CA GLU A 52 2.11 3.40 19.14
C GLU A 52 1.84 2.35 18.06
N ASN A 53 0.54 2.09 17.74
CA ASN A 53 0.13 1.02 16.86
C ASN A 53 -0.94 1.42 15.84
N PHE A 54 -1.18 2.72 15.65
CA PHE A 54 -2.23 3.18 14.74
C PHE A 54 -1.70 4.23 13.78
N SER A 55 -2.16 4.16 12.54
CA SER A 55 -1.91 5.19 11.52
C SER A 55 -3.18 5.49 10.72
N ILE A 56 -3.25 6.70 10.21
CA ILE A 56 -4.22 7.10 9.18
C ILE A 56 -3.46 7.41 7.91
N GLY A 57 -4.14 7.30 6.78
CA GLY A 57 -3.50 7.60 5.51
C GLY A 57 -4.49 7.81 4.38
N PHE A 58 -3.90 8.01 3.22
CA PHE A 58 -4.61 8.14 1.96
C PHE A 58 -3.98 7.21 0.93
N LEU A 59 -4.81 6.66 0.06
CA LEU A 59 -4.39 5.84 -1.07
C LEU A 59 -5.04 6.40 -2.32
N GLY A 60 -4.27 6.56 -3.39
CA GLY A 60 -4.76 6.81 -4.74
C GLY A 60 -4.33 5.68 -5.67
N SER A 61 -5.21 5.26 -6.55
CA SER A 61 -4.92 4.24 -7.57
C SER A 61 -5.49 4.62 -8.93
N TYR A 62 -4.81 4.18 -9.98
CA TYR A 62 -5.25 4.37 -11.36
C TYR A 62 -5.01 3.12 -12.18
N LEU A 63 -6.07 2.60 -12.81
CA LEU A 63 -6.01 1.43 -13.68
C LEU A 63 -5.46 1.82 -15.05
N LEU A 64 -4.43 1.11 -15.50
CA LEU A 64 -3.73 1.34 -16.76
C LEU A 64 -4.14 0.34 -17.84
N GLY A 65 -4.43 -0.91 -17.47
CA GLY A 65 -4.74 -1.98 -18.44
C GLY A 65 -5.69 -3.01 -17.85
N GLY A 66 -6.41 -3.71 -18.75
CA GLY A 66 -7.35 -4.77 -18.39
C GLY A 66 -8.38 -5.00 -19.50
N SER A 67 -9.26 -5.97 -19.32
CA SER A 67 -10.33 -6.28 -20.28
C SER A 67 -11.29 -5.09 -20.41
N GLN A 68 -11.38 -4.51 -21.61
CA GLN A 68 -12.26 -3.38 -21.93
C GLN A 68 -11.94 -2.07 -21.19
N ILE A 69 -10.75 -1.92 -20.60
CA ILE A 69 -10.41 -0.72 -19.82
C ILE A 69 -10.22 0.51 -20.73
N ASP A 70 -9.84 0.31 -21.98
CA ASP A 70 -9.63 1.40 -22.94
C ASP A 70 -10.95 2.09 -23.34
N GLU A 71 -12.09 1.42 -23.15
CA GLU A 71 -13.43 1.96 -23.40
C GLU A 71 -14.04 2.61 -22.16
N VAL A 72 -13.30 2.67 -21.04
CA VAL A 72 -13.78 3.16 -19.75
C VAL A 72 -13.23 4.56 -19.48
N ASP A 73 -14.14 5.49 -19.12
CA ASP A 73 -13.78 6.84 -18.76
C ASP A 73 -12.77 6.89 -17.60
N ALA A 74 -11.90 7.90 -17.63
CA ALA A 74 -10.83 8.07 -16.64
C ALA A 74 -11.33 8.12 -15.19
N GLU A 75 -12.53 8.62 -14.95
CA GLU A 75 -13.15 8.70 -13.62
C GLU A 75 -13.41 7.32 -13.00
N TYR A 76 -13.74 6.30 -13.82
CA TYR A 76 -13.93 4.93 -13.34
C TYR A 76 -12.59 4.20 -13.12
N ARG A 77 -11.52 4.67 -13.76
CA ARG A 77 -10.17 4.12 -13.64
C ARG A 77 -9.44 4.64 -12.39
N PHE A 78 -9.86 5.79 -11.87
CA PHE A 78 -9.30 6.41 -10.66
C PHE A 78 -10.10 6.00 -9.41
N ASP A 79 -9.39 5.79 -8.29
CA ASP A 79 -9.99 5.69 -6.96
C ASP A 79 -9.09 6.38 -5.92
N ALA A 80 -9.72 6.96 -4.92
CA ALA A 80 -9.05 7.51 -3.75
C ALA A 80 -9.72 6.99 -2.49
N LYS A 81 -8.91 6.62 -1.49
CA LYS A 81 -9.37 6.05 -0.22
C LYS A 81 -8.69 6.75 0.94
N ALA A 82 -9.46 7.10 1.96
CA ALA A 82 -8.93 7.30 3.29
C ALA A 82 -8.76 5.93 3.96
N ARG A 83 -7.73 5.78 4.78
CA ARG A 83 -7.42 4.51 5.43
C ARG A 83 -7.05 4.69 6.89
N PHE A 84 -7.40 3.68 7.68
CA PHE A 84 -7.02 3.56 9.08
C PHE A 84 -6.36 2.20 9.27
N ASN A 85 -5.15 2.16 9.82
CA ASN A 85 -4.36 0.95 9.97
C ASN A 85 -4.06 0.68 11.46
N ALA A 86 -4.09 -0.59 11.83
CA ALA A 86 -3.49 -1.08 13.06
C ALA A 86 -2.13 -1.69 12.71
N ASN A 87 -1.03 -1.07 13.14
CA ASN A 87 0.33 -1.52 12.86
C ASN A 87 0.77 -2.50 13.96
N LEU A 88 0.86 -3.78 13.62
CA LEU A 88 1.07 -4.86 14.58
C LEU A 88 2.53 -5.31 14.70
N GLY A 89 3.46 -4.66 14.00
CA GLY A 89 4.87 -5.04 14.00
C GLY A 89 5.48 -5.08 15.41
N SER A 90 5.19 -4.06 16.23
CA SER A 90 5.63 -3.98 17.63
C SER A 90 4.93 -5.01 18.54
N VAL A 91 3.67 -5.33 18.27
CA VAL A 91 2.86 -6.27 19.06
C VAL A 91 3.28 -7.71 18.78
N LEU A 92 3.47 -8.05 17.51
CA LEU A 92 3.86 -9.41 17.09
C LEU A 92 5.32 -9.73 17.44
N ASN A 93 6.15 -8.70 17.58
CA ASN A 93 7.56 -8.79 17.98
C ASN A 93 8.40 -9.80 17.14
N VAL A 94 7.99 -10.01 15.87
CA VAL A 94 8.69 -10.91 14.93
C VAL A 94 10.02 -10.31 14.50
N SER A 95 10.00 -9.04 14.11
CA SER A 95 11.18 -8.27 13.72
C SER A 95 10.85 -6.78 13.71
N LYS A 96 11.78 -5.93 14.14
CA LYS A 96 11.63 -4.47 14.02
C LYS A 96 11.45 -4.02 12.57
N LYS A 97 11.96 -4.77 11.61
CA LYS A 97 11.89 -4.50 10.18
C LYS A 97 10.57 -4.92 9.52
N PHE A 98 9.73 -5.65 10.22
CA PHE A 98 8.48 -6.20 9.72
C PHE A 98 7.29 -5.53 10.39
N ASP A 99 6.29 -5.17 9.60
CA ASP A 99 5.01 -4.70 10.09
C ASP A 99 3.88 -5.40 9.33
N LEU A 100 2.91 -5.90 10.08
CA LEU A 100 1.63 -6.40 9.60
C LEU A 100 0.58 -5.34 9.93
N TYR A 101 -0.16 -4.86 8.93
CA TYR A 101 -1.11 -3.77 9.12
C TYR A 101 -2.49 -4.08 8.55
N PRO A 102 -3.36 -4.76 9.32
CA PRO A 102 -4.78 -4.78 9.00
C PRO A 102 -5.40 -3.39 9.15
N GLY A 103 -6.43 -3.10 8.36
CA GLY A 103 -7.08 -1.80 8.43
C GLY A 103 -8.40 -1.70 7.68
N LEU A 104 -8.95 -0.49 7.71
CA LEU A 104 -10.18 -0.12 7.04
C LEU A 104 -9.90 0.92 5.97
N ASN A 105 -10.67 0.86 4.88
CA ASN A 105 -10.63 1.80 3.76
C ASN A 105 -12.01 2.43 3.57
N LEU A 106 -12.05 3.74 3.48
CA LEU A 106 -13.20 4.51 3.05
C LEU A 106 -12.85 5.17 1.71
N GLY A 107 -13.31 4.60 0.62
CA GLY A 107 -13.04 5.05 -0.74
C GLY A 107 -14.16 5.85 -1.37
N LEU A 108 -13.91 6.37 -2.57
CA LEU A 108 -14.94 7.03 -3.38
C LEU A 108 -16.01 6.05 -3.87
N LYS A 109 -15.66 4.77 -4.02
CA LYS A 109 -16.51 3.73 -4.63
C LYS A 109 -16.99 2.68 -3.64
N ASN A 110 -16.28 2.48 -2.53
CA ASN A 110 -16.62 1.46 -1.55
C ASN A 110 -16.04 1.76 -0.16
N PHE A 111 -16.64 1.12 0.82
CA PHE A 111 -16.07 0.91 2.14
C PHE A 111 -15.57 -0.53 2.22
N GLY A 112 -14.38 -0.75 2.77
CA GLY A 112 -13.79 -2.07 2.85
C GLY A 112 -12.70 -2.21 3.90
N GLY A 113 -12.05 -3.35 3.88
CA GLY A 113 -10.89 -3.63 4.71
C GLY A 113 -9.68 -4.01 3.87
N HIS A 114 -8.53 -3.97 4.51
CA HIS A 114 -7.29 -4.47 3.93
C HIS A 114 -6.45 -5.16 5.00
N ILE A 115 -5.54 -5.99 4.53
CA ILE A 115 -4.44 -6.52 5.31
C ILE A 115 -3.17 -6.40 4.49
N GLY A 116 -2.17 -5.75 5.04
CA GLY A 116 -0.88 -5.55 4.39
C GLY A 116 0.27 -5.97 5.27
N ALA A 117 1.37 -6.29 4.62
CA ALA A 117 2.65 -6.57 5.25
C ALA A 117 3.73 -5.72 4.59
N ARG A 118 4.67 -5.20 5.37
CA ARG A 118 5.84 -4.49 4.87
C ARG A 118 7.11 -4.97 5.56
N TYR A 119 8.20 -4.96 4.81
CA TYR A 119 9.50 -5.34 5.31
C TYR A 119 10.54 -4.33 4.83
N PHE A 120 11.26 -3.72 5.76
CA PHE A 120 12.30 -2.74 5.48
C PHE A 120 13.68 -3.39 5.47
N PHE A 121 14.39 -3.20 4.36
CA PHE A 121 15.79 -3.65 4.23
C PHE A 121 16.75 -2.67 4.88
N SER A 122 16.42 -1.38 4.81
CA SER A 122 17.16 -0.26 5.38
C SER A 122 16.20 0.70 6.07
N ASP A 123 16.73 1.73 6.74
CA ASP A 123 15.94 2.75 7.44
C ASP A 123 14.94 3.47 6.52
N GLY A 124 15.27 3.62 5.24
CA GLY A 124 14.47 4.40 4.30
C GLY A 124 13.68 3.57 3.28
N ILE A 125 14.03 2.30 3.02
CA ILE A 125 13.48 1.55 1.90
C ILE A 125 13.09 0.13 2.31
N GLY A 126 11.89 -0.27 1.93
CA GLY A 126 11.33 -1.60 2.09
C GLY A 126 10.45 -2.01 0.93
N VAL A 127 9.78 -3.12 1.09
CA VAL A 127 8.74 -3.61 0.18
C VAL A 127 7.44 -3.80 0.96
N PHE A 128 6.33 -3.72 0.27
CA PHE A 128 5.03 -4.03 0.84
C PHE A 128 4.21 -4.92 -0.09
N THR A 129 3.29 -5.64 0.51
CA THR A 129 2.20 -6.33 -0.16
C THR A 129 0.92 -6.10 0.64
N GLU A 130 -0.21 -5.98 -0.05
CA GLU A 130 -1.48 -5.68 0.59
C GLU A 130 -2.62 -6.33 -0.19
N PHE A 131 -3.56 -6.94 0.52
CA PHE A 131 -4.82 -7.42 -0.02
C PHE A 131 -5.95 -6.55 0.53
N SER A 132 -6.84 -6.09 -0.35
CA SER A 132 -8.02 -5.31 0.01
C SER A 132 -9.29 -5.95 -0.52
N ALA A 133 -10.36 -5.87 0.27
CA ALA A 133 -11.68 -6.37 -0.08
C ALA A 133 -12.77 -5.35 0.31
N PRO A 134 -13.74 -5.05 -0.58
CA PRO A 134 -14.87 -4.20 -0.24
C PRO A 134 -15.87 -4.98 0.63
N PHE A 135 -16.38 -4.31 1.68
CA PHE A 135 -17.49 -4.80 2.51
C PHE A 135 -18.83 -4.25 2.01
N ALA A 136 -18.83 -2.99 1.57
CA ALA A 136 -19.98 -2.30 1.01
C ALA A 136 -19.57 -1.49 -0.22
N LYS A 137 -20.31 -1.68 -1.30
CA LYS A 137 -20.17 -0.92 -2.56
C LYS A 137 -21.25 0.13 -2.63
N TYR A 138 -20.92 1.34 -3.09
CA TYR A 138 -21.90 2.44 -3.13
C TYR A 138 -22.74 2.41 -4.39
N ASP A 139 -22.20 1.84 -5.48
CA ASP A 139 -22.85 1.75 -6.77
C ASP A 139 -22.66 0.36 -7.38
N ASN A 140 -23.66 -0.13 -8.13
CA ASN A 140 -23.66 -1.43 -8.78
C ASN A 140 -23.73 -1.35 -10.32
N ASP A 141 -23.57 -0.18 -10.90
CA ASP A 141 -23.55 -0.01 -12.35
C ASP A 141 -22.36 -0.74 -13.00
N ALA A 142 -22.52 -1.10 -14.29
CA ALA A 142 -21.51 -1.89 -15.01
C ALA A 142 -20.13 -1.23 -15.03
N ALA A 143 -20.08 0.11 -15.08
CA ALA A 143 -18.83 0.87 -15.02
C ALA A 143 -18.24 0.91 -13.62
N SER A 144 -19.04 0.76 -12.55
CA SER A 144 -18.61 0.75 -11.16
C SER A 144 -17.85 -0.51 -10.74
N LYS A 145 -17.75 -1.52 -11.62
CA LYS A 145 -16.97 -2.75 -11.36
C LYS A 145 -15.47 -2.46 -11.19
N TYR A 146 -14.97 -1.37 -11.83
CA TYR A 146 -13.56 -0.98 -11.77
C TYR A 146 -13.28 -0.28 -10.43
N ASN A 147 -12.15 -0.62 -9.79
CA ASN A 147 -11.77 -0.17 -8.45
C ASN A 147 -12.79 -0.51 -7.34
N ASN A 148 -13.69 -1.45 -7.58
CA ASN A 148 -14.78 -1.81 -6.67
C ASN A 148 -14.79 -3.32 -6.34
N GLY A 149 -13.71 -4.00 -6.57
CA GLY A 149 -13.49 -5.42 -6.27
C GLY A 149 -12.34 -5.65 -5.30
N ASN A 150 -12.03 -6.93 -5.10
CA ASN A 150 -10.82 -7.33 -4.40
C ASN A 150 -9.60 -6.85 -5.18
N SER A 151 -8.59 -6.38 -4.47
CA SER A 151 -7.32 -5.98 -5.06
C SER A 151 -6.13 -6.57 -4.31
N PHE A 152 -5.10 -6.87 -5.07
CA PHE A 152 -3.78 -7.24 -4.56
C PHE A 152 -2.77 -6.17 -4.98
N ASN A 153 -2.06 -5.63 -4.01
CA ASN A 153 -1.11 -4.55 -4.20
C ASN A 153 0.29 -5.02 -3.80
N ILE A 154 1.29 -4.60 -4.55
CA ILE A 154 2.69 -4.88 -4.26
C ILE A 154 3.57 -3.72 -4.72
N GLY A 155 4.62 -3.41 -3.98
CA GLY A 155 5.52 -2.33 -4.35
C GLY A 155 6.61 -2.04 -3.33
N VAL A 156 7.10 -0.81 -3.40
CA VAL A 156 8.17 -0.28 -2.56
C VAL A 156 7.59 0.64 -1.50
N SER A 157 8.09 0.52 -0.28
CA SER A 157 7.74 1.35 0.86
C SER A 157 8.92 2.23 1.22
N PHE A 158 8.66 3.52 1.41
CA PHE A 158 9.63 4.51 1.84
C PHE A 158 9.29 5.01 3.24
N ASN A 159 10.29 5.10 4.08
CA ASN A 159 10.22 5.77 5.37
C ASN A 159 10.65 7.23 5.19
N LEU A 160 9.79 8.18 5.57
CA LEU A 160 10.01 9.62 5.39
C LEU A 160 10.36 10.32 6.71
N ASN A 161 10.82 9.57 7.72
CA ASN A 161 11.22 10.10 9.04
C ASN A 161 12.65 10.61 9.01
#